data_6fc8809cf036db3bd811e82a084117b9
#
_entry.id   6fc8809cf036db3bd811e82a084117b9
#
_cell.length_a   1.000
_cell.length_b   1.000
_cell.length_c   1.000
_cell.angle_alpha   90.00
_cell.angle_beta   90.00
_cell.angle_gamma   90.00
#
_symmetry.space_group_name_H-M   'P 1'
#
loop_
_entity.id
_entity.type
_entity.pdbx_description
1 polymer ?
#
loop_
_entity_poly.entity_id
_entity_poly.type
_entity_poly.pdbx_seq_one_letter_code
_entity_poly.pdbx_strand_id
1 'polypeptide(L)'
;MSARRDVINTACAGSLFQRAAKAEVVIGDNLADQVERLLAGRCLDLLGLAKRAGIVAAGFEKVTAMLDAGKAAVLVTALESAEGGRAKLRALAPQLPLIDLFRGEELAAALGRGHVMHVALGRGRLAGRFQMEAGRLAGLRSDAAPLVRGSTAGELV
;
A
#
# COMPACT_ATOMS: atom_id res chain seq x y z
N MET A 1 1.56 17.31 -2.21
CA MET A 1 1.08 17.02 -3.54
C MET A 1 0.59 15.62 -3.68
N SER A 2 -0.53 15.50 -4.33
CA SER A 2 -1.14 14.20 -4.49
C SER A 2 -0.46 13.40 -5.58
N ALA A 3 -0.39 12.10 -5.40
CA ALA A 3 0.14 11.22 -6.41
C ALA A 3 -0.98 10.58 -7.21
N ARG A 4 -2.07 11.28 -7.35
CA ARG A 4 -3.21 10.75 -8.07
C ARG A 4 -2.92 10.62 -9.55
N ARG A 5 -3.56 9.64 -10.14
CA ARG A 5 -3.36 9.36 -11.54
C ARG A 5 -3.73 10.55 -12.42
N ASP A 6 -4.82 11.22 -12.13
CA ASP A 6 -5.24 12.33 -12.97
C ASP A 6 -4.25 13.49 -12.91
N VAL A 7 -3.68 13.77 -11.76
CA VAL A 7 -2.71 14.85 -11.64
C VAL A 7 -1.46 14.52 -12.45
N ILE A 8 -1.01 13.27 -12.38
CA ILE A 8 0.17 12.84 -13.11
C ILE A 8 -0.08 12.92 -14.61
N ASN A 9 -1.25 12.48 -15.05
CA ASN A 9 -1.58 12.51 -16.45
C ASN A 9 -1.66 13.93 -16.98
N THR A 10 -2.20 14.85 -16.18
CA THR A 10 -2.29 16.22 -16.58
C THR A 10 -0.90 16.83 -16.75
N ALA A 11 -0.01 16.57 -15.81
CA ALA A 11 1.34 17.09 -15.91
C ALA A 11 2.05 16.53 -17.14
N CYS A 12 1.86 15.25 -17.39
CA CYS A 12 2.49 14.63 -18.55
C CYS A 12 1.97 15.23 -19.85
N ALA A 13 0.66 15.42 -19.93
CA ALA A 13 0.08 16.01 -21.13
C ALA A 13 0.60 17.42 -21.34
N GLY A 14 0.74 18.16 -20.27
CA GLY A 14 1.24 19.52 -20.36
C GLY A 14 2.63 19.60 -20.93
N SER A 15 3.45 18.61 -20.69
CA SER A 15 4.81 18.64 -21.17
C SER A 15 4.95 18.08 -22.58
N LEU A 16 4.03 17.22 -22.99
CA LEU A 16 4.19 16.60 -24.27
C LEU A 16 3.29 17.06 -25.34
N PHE A 17 2.34 17.65 -25.00
CA PHE A 17 1.32 18.12 -25.74
C PHE A 17 1.34 18.23 -27.16
N GLN A 18 2.29 18.60 -27.70
CA GLN A 18 2.20 18.84 -29.07
C GLN A 18 2.14 17.62 -29.90
N ARG A 19 2.43 16.51 -29.36
CA ARG A 19 2.45 15.32 -30.15
C ARG A 19 1.06 14.97 -30.57
N ALA A 20 0.74 13.82 -30.90
CA ALA A 20 -0.58 13.39 -31.21
C ALA A 20 -1.32 13.13 -29.92
N ALA A 21 -2.59 13.41 -29.88
CA ALA A 21 -3.39 13.20 -28.69
C ALA A 21 -3.35 11.75 -28.22
N LYS A 22 -3.32 10.80 -29.15
CA LYS A 22 -3.22 9.41 -28.77
C LYS A 22 -1.95 9.12 -28.04
N ALA A 23 -0.84 9.65 -28.50
CA ALA A 23 0.43 9.43 -27.87
C ALA A 23 0.44 10.01 -26.47
N GLU A 24 -0.19 11.15 -26.28
CA GLU A 24 -0.25 11.76 -24.98
C GLU A 24 -0.97 10.87 -23.98
N VAL A 25 -2.08 10.28 -24.35
CA VAL A 25 -2.84 9.43 -23.46
C VAL A 25 -2.02 8.20 -23.05
N VAL A 26 -1.38 7.57 -24.01
CA VAL A 26 -0.60 6.39 -23.73
C VAL A 26 0.57 6.70 -22.83
N ILE A 27 1.25 7.81 -23.08
CA ILE A 27 2.38 8.21 -22.28
C ILE A 27 1.92 8.56 -20.86
N GLY A 28 0.79 9.21 -20.73
CA GLY A 28 0.26 9.55 -19.45
C GLY A 28 -0.06 8.33 -18.60
N ASP A 29 -0.67 7.33 -19.24
CA ASP A 29 -0.98 6.09 -18.53
C ASP A 29 0.28 5.37 -18.11
N ASN A 30 1.30 5.34 -18.96
CA ASN A 30 2.54 4.70 -18.62
C ASN A 30 3.21 5.41 -17.46
N LEU A 31 3.16 6.73 -17.44
CA LEU A 31 3.77 7.49 -16.37
C LEU A 31 3.07 7.21 -15.05
N ALA A 32 1.74 7.14 -15.06
CA ALA A 32 0.99 6.83 -13.85
C ALA A 32 1.33 5.44 -13.33
N ASP A 33 1.46 4.48 -14.24
CA ASP A 33 1.82 3.12 -13.85
C ASP A 33 3.23 3.06 -13.29
N GLN A 34 4.14 3.85 -13.85
CA GLN A 34 5.50 3.91 -13.34
C GLN A 34 5.53 4.50 -11.93
N VAL A 35 4.77 5.55 -11.68
CA VAL A 35 4.71 6.15 -10.36
C VAL A 35 4.12 5.17 -9.36
N GLU A 36 3.10 4.44 -9.78
CA GLU A 36 2.50 3.44 -8.90
C GLU A 36 3.53 2.38 -8.50
N ARG A 37 4.29 1.90 -9.46
CA ARG A 37 5.33 0.91 -9.16
C ARG A 37 6.41 1.47 -8.26
N LEU A 38 6.78 2.73 -8.48
CA LEU A 38 7.79 3.36 -7.64
C LEU A 38 7.30 3.51 -6.20
N LEU A 39 6.05 3.89 -6.02
CA LEU A 39 5.49 4.02 -4.68
C LEU A 39 5.42 2.66 -3.99
N ALA A 40 5.00 1.64 -4.71
CA ALA A 40 4.96 0.29 -4.14
C ALA A 40 6.36 -0.14 -3.75
N GLY A 41 7.34 0.11 -4.61
CA GLY A 41 8.72 -0.23 -4.31
C GLY A 41 9.24 0.49 -3.09
N ARG A 42 8.89 1.76 -2.93
CA ARG A 42 9.31 2.51 -1.74
C ARG A 42 8.72 1.92 -0.48
N CYS A 43 7.44 1.54 -0.53
CA CYS A 43 6.82 0.93 0.63
C CYS A 43 7.53 -0.37 1.00
N LEU A 44 7.81 -1.19 0.01
CA LEU A 44 8.48 -2.47 0.27
C LEU A 44 9.91 -2.26 0.75
N ASP A 45 10.60 -1.25 0.23
CA ASP A 45 11.93 -0.91 0.72
C ASP A 45 11.88 -0.47 2.18
N LEU A 46 10.86 0.30 2.55
CA LEU A 46 10.71 0.71 3.94
C LEU A 46 10.46 -0.46 4.86
N LEU A 47 9.72 -1.47 4.38
CA LEU A 47 9.53 -2.69 5.16
C LEU A 47 10.86 -3.40 5.38
N GLY A 48 11.68 -3.48 4.35
CA GLY A 48 13.00 -4.09 4.46
C GLY A 48 13.87 -3.34 5.44
N LEU A 49 13.84 -2.01 5.40
CA LEU A 49 14.59 -1.20 6.33
C LEU A 49 14.09 -1.41 7.76
N ALA A 50 12.78 -1.48 7.93
CA ALA A 50 12.19 -1.68 9.24
C ALA A 50 12.59 -3.05 9.82
N LYS A 51 12.68 -4.04 8.95
CA LYS A 51 13.11 -5.35 9.40
C LYS A 51 14.55 -5.29 9.89
N ARG A 52 15.41 -4.63 9.15
CA ARG A 52 16.81 -4.48 9.55
C ARG A 52 16.95 -3.69 10.84
N ALA A 53 16.01 -2.77 11.07
CA ALA A 53 16.01 -1.99 12.30
C ALA A 53 15.40 -2.76 13.48
N GLY A 54 14.87 -3.95 13.22
CA GLY A 54 14.32 -4.77 14.30
C GLY A 54 12.94 -4.37 14.76
N ILE A 55 12.19 -3.61 13.95
CA ILE A 55 10.87 -3.16 14.36
C ILE A 55 9.74 -3.83 13.58
N VAL A 56 10.00 -4.94 12.94
CA VAL A 56 9.00 -5.65 12.15
C VAL A 56 8.70 -7.00 12.76
N ALA A 57 7.41 -7.33 12.82
CA ALA A 57 6.97 -8.67 13.15
C ALA A 57 6.30 -9.23 11.90
N ALA A 58 6.66 -10.42 11.49
CA ALA A 58 6.08 -11.07 10.33
C ALA A 58 5.50 -12.41 10.72
N GLY A 59 4.31 -12.70 10.26
CA GLY A 59 3.62 -13.94 10.60
C GLY A 59 2.58 -13.68 11.68
N PHE A 60 1.50 -14.47 11.63
CA PHE A 60 0.36 -14.23 12.50
C PHE A 60 0.72 -14.18 13.99
N GLU A 61 1.49 -15.14 14.45
CA GLU A 61 1.80 -15.22 15.87
C GLU A 61 2.65 -14.05 16.34
N LYS A 62 3.67 -13.69 15.56
CA LYS A 62 4.54 -12.58 15.95
C LYS A 62 3.83 -11.25 15.88
N VAL A 63 2.97 -11.10 14.88
CA VAL A 63 2.16 -9.89 14.76
C VAL A 63 1.22 -9.78 15.94
N THR A 64 0.57 -10.90 16.31
CA THR A 64 -0.32 -10.91 17.45
C THR A 64 0.40 -10.49 18.72
N ALA A 65 1.60 -11.02 18.94
CA ALA A 65 2.38 -10.68 20.12
C ALA A 65 2.72 -9.19 20.15
N MET A 66 3.08 -8.63 19.00
CA MET A 66 3.40 -7.21 18.93
C MET A 66 2.17 -6.34 19.19
N LEU A 67 1.02 -6.76 18.69
CA LEU A 67 -0.22 -6.02 18.92
C LEU A 67 -0.62 -6.09 20.39
N ASP A 68 -0.51 -7.26 21.00
CA ASP A 68 -0.85 -7.42 22.40
C ASP A 68 0.07 -6.58 23.29
N ALA A 69 1.31 -6.44 22.90
CA ALA A 69 2.27 -5.66 23.66
C ALA A 69 2.08 -4.16 23.46
N GLY A 70 1.21 -3.76 22.55
CA GLY A 70 0.97 -2.36 22.27
C GLY A 70 2.14 -1.66 21.60
N LYS A 71 2.99 -2.40 20.91
CA LYS A 71 4.19 -1.84 20.29
C LYS A 71 4.04 -1.55 18.82
N ALA A 72 2.94 -1.96 18.20
CA ALA A 72 2.75 -1.78 16.78
C ALA A 72 2.17 -0.41 16.44
N ALA A 73 2.57 0.13 15.31
CA ALA A 73 2.03 1.39 14.81
C ALA A 73 1.21 1.17 13.54
N VAL A 74 1.52 0.13 12.79
CA VAL A 74 0.85 -0.15 11.52
C VAL A 74 0.70 -1.65 11.36
N LEU A 75 -0.45 -2.06 10.85
CA LEU A 75 -0.71 -3.46 10.53
C LEU A 75 -0.81 -3.60 9.01
N VAL A 76 -0.10 -4.55 8.45
CA VAL A 76 -0.12 -4.81 7.01
C VAL A 76 -0.57 -6.24 6.79
N THR A 77 -1.56 -6.45 5.93
CA THR A 77 -2.01 -7.78 5.58
C THR A 77 -1.95 -7.96 4.08
N ALA A 78 -1.67 -9.18 3.64
CA ALA A 78 -1.62 -9.46 2.22
C ALA A 78 -3.01 -9.37 1.62
N LEU A 79 -3.09 -8.98 0.36
CA LEU A 79 -4.37 -8.88 -0.33
C LEU A 79 -5.14 -10.20 -0.29
N GLU A 80 -4.41 -11.29 -0.41
CA GLU A 80 -5.05 -12.60 -0.45
C GLU A 80 -5.17 -13.25 0.93
N SER A 81 -4.90 -12.53 2.01
CA SER A 81 -5.00 -13.12 3.33
C SER A 81 -6.46 -13.44 3.67
N ALA A 82 -6.64 -14.48 4.49
CA ALA A 82 -7.97 -14.90 4.85
C ALA A 82 -8.66 -13.85 5.73
N GLU A 83 -9.95 -13.70 5.51
CA GLU A 83 -10.71 -12.70 6.26
C GLU A 83 -10.69 -12.98 7.76
N GLY A 84 -10.74 -14.25 8.15
CA GLY A 84 -10.72 -14.59 9.57
C GLY A 84 -9.46 -14.12 10.28
N GLY A 85 -8.31 -14.33 9.66
CA GLY A 85 -7.06 -13.87 10.25
C GLY A 85 -6.98 -12.37 10.32
N ARG A 86 -7.42 -11.72 9.25
CA ARG A 86 -7.42 -10.26 9.18
C ARG A 86 -8.34 -9.67 10.27
N ALA A 87 -9.52 -10.27 10.44
CA ALA A 87 -10.47 -9.78 11.42
C ALA A 87 -9.94 -9.96 12.85
N LYS A 88 -9.28 -11.08 13.12
CA LYS A 88 -8.70 -11.30 14.43
C LYS A 88 -7.65 -10.25 14.78
N LEU A 89 -6.77 -9.96 13.82
CA LEU A 89 -5.73 -8.97 14.08
C LEU A 89 -6.31 -7.58 14.24
N ARG A 90 -7.32 -7.26 13.43
CA ARG A 90 -7.95 -5.95 13.55
C ARG A 90 -8.64 -5.79 14.91
N ALA A 91 -9.23 -6.88 15.42
CA ALA A 91 -9.89 -6.83 16.71
C ALA A 91 -8.92 -6.57 17.84
N LEU A 92 -7.69 -7.03 17.70
CA LEU A 92 -6.68 -6.81 18.74
C LEU A 92 -6.21 -5.35 18.79
N ALA A 93 -6.26 -4.68 17.66
CA ALA A 93 -5.80 -3.29 17.61
C ALA A 93 -6.64 -2.50 16.63
N PRO A 94 -7.91 -2.26 16.96
CA PRO A 94 -8.82 -1.59 16.02
C PRO A 94 -8.42 -0.16 15.70
N GLN A 95 -7.60 0.45 16.55
CA GLN A 95 -7.18 1.82 16.32
C GLN A 95 -6.02 1.95 15.33
N LEU A 96 -5.37 0.84 14.98
CA LEU A 96 -4.23 0.91 14.08
C LEU A 96 -4.67 0.94 12.63
N PRO A 97 -3.96 1.68 11.78
CA PRO A 97 -4.25 1.63 10.35
C PRO A 97 -3.90 0.25 9.81
N LEU A 98 -4.76 -0.28 8.97
CA LEU A 98 -4.54 -1.56 8.33
C LEU A 98 -4.30 -1.31 6.86
N ILE A 99 -3.19 -1.78 6.34
CA ILE A 99 -2.80 -1.57 4.96
C ILE A 99 -2.83 -2.91 4.24
N ASP A 100 -3.64 -3.00 3.19
CA ASP A 100 -3.79 -4.22 2.41
C ASP A 100 -3.58 -3.92 0.93
N LEU A 101 -2.42 -3.41 0.61
CA LEU A 101 -2.09 -3.00 -0.75
C LEU A 101 -1.11 -3.93 -1.45
N PHE A 102 -0.56 -4.90 -0.75
CA PHE A 102 0.48 -5.75 -1.31
C PHE A 102 0.11 -7.22 -1.23
N ARG A 103 0.65 -7.99 -2.16
CA ARG A 103 0.43 -9.43 -2.15
C ARG A 103 1.42 -10.08 -1.20
N GLY A 104 1.07 -11.29 -0.75
CA GLY A 104 1.95 -11.99 0.18
C GLY A 104 3.33 -12.22 -0.37
N GLU A 105 3.45 -12.48 -1.68
CA GLU A 105 4.75 -12.69 -2.28
C GLU A 105 5.59 -11.41 -2.29
N GLU A 106 4.94 -10.26 -2.44
CA GLU A 106 5.67 -8.99 -2.38
C GLU A 106 6.19 -8.73 -0.97
N LEU A 107 5.35 -8.99 0.02
CA LEU A 107 5.76 -8.82 1.41
C LEU A 107 6.88 -9.80 1.76
N ALA A 108 6.75 -11.03 1.30
CA ALA A 108 7.76 -12.05 1.57
C ALA A 108 9.10 -11.65 0.96
N ALA A 109 9.10 -11.16 -0.26
CA ALA A 109 10.33 -10.74 -0.91
C ALA A 109 10.97 -9.57 -0.17
N ALA A 110 10.17 -8.60 0.26
CA ALA A 110 10.69 -7.44 0.97
C ALA A 110 11.33 -7.83 2.29
N LEU A 111 10.79 -8.85 2.94
CA LEU A 111 11.28 -9.27 4.24
C LEU A 111 12.22 -10.46 4.19
N GLY A 112 12.53 -10.95 3.01
CA GLY A 112 13.43 -12.07 2.86
C GLY A 112 12.87 -13.36 3.43
N ARG A 113 11.57 -13.58 3.31
CA ARG A 113 10.93 -14.77 3.84
C ARG A 113 10.23 -15.52 2.72
N GLY A 114 9.87 -16.75 2.97
CA GLY A 114 9.22 -17.56 1.94
C GLY A 114 7.74 -17.29 1.82
N HIS A 115 7.10 -16.92 2.92
CA HIS A 115 5.65 -16.71 2.91
C HIS A 115 5.27 -15.74 4.01
N VAL A 116 4.53 -14.72 3.66
CA VAL A 116 4.12 -13.71 4.64
C VAL A 116 2.73 -13.21 4.30
N MET A 117 1.82 -13.31 5.24
CA MET A 117 0.46 -12.80 5.06
C MET A 117 0.17 -11.63 5.99
N HIS A 118 0.86 -11.54 7.11
CA HIS A 118 0.62 -10.48 8.08
C HIS A 118 1.92 -9.90 8.56
N VAL A 119 1.97 -8.57 8.68
CA VAL A 119 3.16 -7.85 9.11
C VAL A 119 2.72 -6.73 10.03
N ALA A 120 3.50 -6.45 11.05
CA ALA A 120 3.28 -5.29 11.89
C ALA A 120 4.57 -4.51 11.99
N LEU A 121 4.48 -3.18 11.94
CA LEU A 121 5.62 -2.31 12.11
C LEU A 121 5.53 -1.61 13.46
N GLY A 122 6.64 -1.56 14.17
CA GLY A 122 6.71 -0.85 15.42
C GLY A 122 6.73 0.65 15.20
N ARG A 123 6.49 1.40 16.28
CA ARG A 123 6.47 2.85 16.22
C ARG A 123 7.81 3.41 15.82
N GLY A 124 7.79 4.56 15.16
CA GLY A 124 9.00 5.23 14.78
C GLY A 124 8.88 5.90 13.44
N ARG A 125 9.99 6.47 13.01
CA ARG A 125 10.02 7.23 11.76
C ARG A 125 9.69 6.36 10.55
N LEU A 126 10.18 5.13 10.54
CA LEU A 126 9.94 4.26 9.38
C LEU A 126 8.47 3.93 9.23
N ALA A 127 7.76 3.70 10.35
CA ALA A 127 6.34 3.43 10.29
C ALA A 127 5.58 4.63 9.75
N GLY A 128 5.97 5.83 10.16
CA GLY A 128 5.32 7.05 9.66
C GLY A 128 5.54 7.22 8.18
N ARG A 129 6.76 6.98 7.71
CA ARG A 129 7.04 7.10 6.29
C ARG A 129 6.31 6.03 5.49
N PHE A 130 6.23 4.82 6.04
CA PHE A 130 5.51 3.75 5.37
C PHE A 130 4.04 4.12 5.22
N GLN A 131 3.42 4.66 6.26
CA GLN A 131 2.03 5.06 6.19
C GLN A 131 1.82 6.14 5.14
N MET A 132 2.74 7.09 5.06
CA MET A 132 2.61 8.17 4.10
C MET A 132 2.71 7.66 2.67
N GLU A 133 3.70 6.82 2.39
CA GLU A 133 3.87 6.30 1.04
C GLU A 133 2.73 5.35 0.68
N ALA A 134 2.28 4.54 1.63
CA ALA A 134 1.17 3.64 1.38
C ALA A 134 -0.12 4.43 1.12
N GLY A 135 -0.29 5.55 1.81
CA GLY A 135 -1.44 6.41 1.55
C GLY A 135 -1.44 6.97 0.14
N ARG A 136 -0.26 7.36 -0.34
CA ARG A 136 -0.16 7.85 -1.72
C ARG A 136 -0.48 6.75 -2.72
N LEU A 137 0.03 5.56 -2.46
CA LEU A 137 -0.23 4.43 -3.33
C LEU A 137 -1.71 4.08 -3.35
N ALA A 138 -2.33 4.07 -2.18
CA ALA A 138 -3.75 3.78 -2.08
C ALA A 138 -4.58 4.82 -2.84
N GLY A 139 -4.20 6.08 -2.74
CA GLY A 139 -4.90 7.12 -3.47
C GLY A 139 -4.79 6.95 -4.96
N LEU A 140 -3.59 6.60 -5.44
CA LEU A 140 -3.39 6.40 -6.86
C LEU A 140 -4.20 5.22 -7.38
N ARG A 141 -4.23 4.12 -6.64
CA ARG A 141 -4.99 2.95 -7.04
C ARG A 141 -6.49 3.19 -6.97
N SER A 142 -6.91 3.99 -6.02
CA SER A 142 -8.30 4.35 -5.90
C SER A 142 -8.75 5.15 -7.12
N ASP A 143 -7.92 6.05 -7.59
CA ASP A 143 -8.25 6.84 -8.77
C ASP A 143 -8.27 5.98 -10.02
N ALA A 144 -7.56 4.88 -10.01
CA ALA A 144 -7.50 4.03 -11.17
C ALA A 144 -8.78 3.21 -11.37
N ALA A 145 -9.57 3.03 -10.33
CA ALA A 145 -10.79 2.24 -10.44
C ALA A 145 -11.98 2.91 -9.78
N PRO A 146 -12.26 4.13 -10.10
CA PRO A 146 -13.36 4.83 -9.44
C PRO A 146 -14.74 4.35 -9.85
N LEU A 147 -14.88 3.94 -11.09
CA LEU A 147 -16.18 3.54 -11.56
C LEU A 147 -16.72 2.28 -10.88
N VAL A 148 -15.87 1.32 -10.74
CA VAL A 148 -16.28 0.08 -10.11
C VAL A 148 -16.69 0.35 -8.69
N ARG A 149 -15.89 1.13 -8.01
CA ARG A 149 -16.18 1.43 -6.64
C ARG A 149 -17.41 2.27 -6.48
N GLY A 150 -17.56 3.24 -7.33
CA GLY A 150 -18.69 4.13 -7.28
C GLY A 150 -19.99 3.41 -7.52
N SER A 151 -20.04 2.54 -8.50
CA SER A 151 -21.27 1.86 -8.79
C SER A 151 -21.62 0.94 -7.65
N THR A 152 -20.67 0.31 -7.06
CA THR A 152 -20.96 -0.56 -5.95
C THR A 152 -21.52 0.21 -4.79
N ALA A 153 -20.93 1.32 -4.50
CA ALA A 153 -21.43 2.12 -3.41
C ALA A 153 -22.80 2.63 -3.69
N GLY A 154 -23.00 3.01 -4.91
CA GLY A 154 -24.27 3.58 -5.24
C GLY A 154 -25.40 2.64 -5.05
N GLU A 155 -25.19 1.41 -5.42
CA GLU A 155 -26.29 0.59 -5.37
C GLU A 155 -26.58 0.13 -4.04
N LEU A 156 -25.69 0.15 -3.21
CA LEU A 156 -25.99 -0.30 -1.92
C LEU A 156 -27.02 0.49 -1.22
N VAL A 157 -27.30 1.56 -1.71
CA VAL A 157 -28.25 2.40 -1.04
C VAL A 157 -29.63 1.82 -0.91
#